data_2e8e8f0e614208858ec8b26d8d51a601
#
_entry.id   2e8e8f0e614208858ec8b26d8d51a601
#
_cell.length_a   1.000
_cell.length_b   1.000
_cell.length_c   1.000
_cell.angle_alpha   90.00
_cell.angle_beta   90.00
_cell.angle_gamma   90.00
#
_symmetry.space_group_name_H-M   'P 1'
#
loop_
_entity.id
_entity.type
_entity.pdbx_description
1 polymer ?
#
loop_
_entity_poly.entity_id
_entity_poly.type
_entity_poly.pdbx_seq_one_letter_code
_entity_poly.pdbx_strand_id
1 'polypeptide(L)'
;MQSTAAYGVPMRVPLLLSLLLPAVALAQTPPPATPAPAPARPAPVAPAAPARPALTPQQQAQVQKQDQEMAAAGLKVATLVDTGRAAEAWKGASEVARKSVTEQAFVAQLDGDRKRLGALLSRGQPVVTRVKYKAGATVPEGLYINVSFPTKFANNAQPVRELVSFRFDEDKVWRLAGYSVRAAAP
;
A
#
# COMPACT_ATOMS: atom_id res chain seq x y z
N MET A 1 6.99 -57.68 -17.06
CA MET A 1 5.55 -57.65 -17.34
C MET A 1 5.16 -56.21 -17.16
N GLN A 2 5.14 -55.46 -18.26
CA GLN A 2 3.99 -54.91 -19.04
C GLN A 2 3.13 -54.01 -18.17
N SER A 3 2.76 -52.78 -18.53
CA SER A 3 2.40 -52.25 -19.83
C SER A 3 2.33 -50.72 -19.79
N THR A 4 2.76 -50.13 -20.86
CA THR A 4 2.60 -48.78 -21.36
C THR A 4 1.13 -48.40 -21.58
N ALA A 5 0.73 -47.15 -21.28
CA ALA A 5 -0.38 -46.52 -21.98
C ALA A 5 -0.14 -45.02 -22.15
N ALA A 6 0.21 -44.64 -23.36
CA ALA A 6 0.19 -43.25 -23.87
C ALA A 6 -1.24 -42.90 -24.26
N TYR A 7 -1.71 -41.69 -23.87
CA TYR A 7 -2.91 -41.09 -24.47
C TYR A 7 -2.52 -39.80 -25.19
N GLY A 8 -2.53 -39.90 -26.52
CA GLY A 8 -2.41 -38.76 -27.43
C GLY A 8 -3.69 -37.93 -27.46
N VAL A 9 -3.54 -36.63 -27.45
CA VAL A 9 -4.61 -35.66 -27.67
C VAL A 9 -4.64 -35.29 -29.13
N PRO A 10 -5.77 -35.41 -29.86
CA PRO A 10 -5.86 -34.99 -31.27
C PRO A 10 -6.02 -33.49 -31.39
N MET A 11 -5.13 -32.89 -32.17
CA MET A 11 -5.14 -31.52 -32.62
C MET A 11 -6.26 -31.36 -33.69
N ARG A 12 -7.30 -30.61 -33.39
CA ARG A 12 -8.36 -30.25 -34.38
C ARG A 12 -8.01 -28.91 -35.00
N VAL A 13 -7.71 -28.94 -36.28
CA VAL A 13 -7.56 -27.79 -37.15
C VAL A 13 -8.96 -27.38 -37.66
N PRO A 14 -9.40 -26.12 -37.53
CA PRO A 14 -10.59 -25.68 -38.23
C PRO A 14 -10.28 -25.22 -39.67
N LEU A 15 -11.01 -25.79 -40.56
CA LEU A 15 -11.05 -25.54 -42.00
C LEU A 15 -11.54 -24.09 -42.28
N LEU A 16 -10.72 -23.29 -42.95
CA LEU A 16 -11.13 -21.97 -43.46
C LEU A 16 -12.02 -22.13 -44.66
N LEU A 17 -13.29 -21.79 -44.53
CA LEU A 17 -14.25 -21.68 -45.61
C LEU A 17 -14.27 -20.23 -46.12
N SER A 18 -13.65 -19.98 -47.26
CA SER A 18 -13.68 -18.69 -47.96
C SER A 18 -15.05 -18.48 -48.63
N LEU A 19 -15.84 -17.53 -48.15
CA LEU A 19 -17.03 -17.05 -48.82
C LEU A 19 -16.70 -15.79 -49.61
N LEU A 20 -16.70 -15.86 -50.93
CA LEU A 20 -16.71 -14.71 -51.83
C LEU A 20 -18.10 -14.05 -51.78
N LEU A 21 -18.17 -12.78 -51.40
CA LEU A 21 -19.35 -11.93 -51.54
C LEU A 21 -19.09 -10.83 -52.58
N PRO A 22 -20.05 -10.51 -53.47
CA PRO A 22 -19.88 -9.50 -54.53
C PRO A 22 -19.91 -8.08 -53.94
N ALA A 23 -19.04 -7.22 -54.46
CA ALA A 23 -18.97 -5.80 -54.12
C ALA A 23 -20.22 -5.06 -54.66
N VAL A 24 -21.06 -4.57 -53.75
CA VAL A 24 -22.10 -3.59 -54.05
C VAL A 24 -21.49 -2.21 -53.77
N ALA A 25 -21.33 -1.41 -54.84
CA ALA A 25 -20.92 -0.02 -54.75
C ALA A 25 -22.06 0.81 -54.14
N LEU A 26 -21.92 1.16 -52.87
CA LEU A 26 -22.77 2.14 -52.20
C LEU A 26 -22.19 3.54 -52.43
N ALA A 27 -22.96 4.41 -53.07
CA ALA A 27 -22.64 5.83 -53.21
C ALA A 27 -22.43 6.47 -51.84
N GLN A 28 -21.23 7.01 -51.59
CA GLN A 28 -20.90 7.73 -50.37
C GLN A 28 -21.57 9.12 -50.42
N THR A 29 -22.58 9.33 -49.58
CA THR A 29 -23.03 10.67 -49.22
C THR A 29 -21.97 11.35 -48.34
N PRO A 30 -21.61 12.63 -48.58
CA PRO A 30 -20.66 13.32 -47.77
C PRO A 30 -21.16 13.42 -46.30
N PRO A 31 -20.29 13.26 -45.29
CA PRO A 31 -20.70 13.38 -43.89
C PRO A 31 -21.14 14.82 -43.60
N PRO A 32 -22.17 15.01 -42.76
CA PRO A 32 -22.57 16.33 -42.31
C PRO A 32 -21.42 17.00 -41.55
N ALA A 33 -21.18 18.29 -41.85
CA ALA A 33 -20.14 19.09 -41.21
C ALA A 33 -20.30 19.06 -39.67
N THR A 34 -19.24 18.62 -38.99
CA THR A 34 -19.16 18.64 -37.53
C THR A 34 -19.26 20.10 -37.06
N PRO A 35 -20.19 20.46 -36.15
CA PRO A 35 -20.23 21.80 -35.58
C PRO A 35 -18.92 22.08 -34.84
N ALA A 36 -18.34 23.26 -35.07
CA ALA A 36 -17.15 23.71 -34.32
C ALA A 36 -17.39 23.63 -32.82
N PRO A 37 -16.40 23.17 -32.03
CA PRO A 37 -16.56 23.13 -30.57
C PRO A 37 -16.80 24.55 -30.06
N ALA A 38 -17.89 24.74 -29.34
CA ALA A 38 -18.20 26.00 -28.63
C ALA A 38 -17.07 26.28 -27.63
N PRO A 39 -16.70 27.57 -27.43
CA PRO A 39 -15.66 27.95 -26.45
C PRO A 39 -16.03 27.37 -25.08
N ALA A 40 -15.11 26.56 -24.52
CA ALA A 40 -15.29 25.95 -23.21
C ALA A 40 -15.51 27.07 -22.15
N ARG A 41 -16.68 27.03 -21.53
CA ARG A 41 -17.01 27.87 -20.39
C ARG A 41 -15.99 27.58 -19.29
N PRO A 42 -15.32 28.59 -18.69
CA PRO A 42 -14.40 28.36 -17.57
C PRO A 42 -15.14 27.59 -16.46
N ALA A 43 -14.58 26.43 -16.05
CA ALA A 43 -15.13 25.70 -14.93
C ALA A 43 -15.14 26.61 -13.68
N PRO A 44 -16.17 26.53 -12.82
CA PRO A 44 -16.18 27.27 -11.57
C PRO A 44 -14.94 26.88 -10.77
N VAL A 45 -14.07 27.87 -10.47
CA VAL A 45 -12.94 27.63 -9.57
C VAL A 45 -13.54 27.37 -8.19
N ALA A 46 -13.40 26.12 -7.72
CA ALA A 46 -13.83 25.77 -6.37
C ALA A 46 -13.08 26.67 -5.38
N PRO A 47 -13.75 27.21 -4.33
CA PRO A 47 -13.10 28.05 -3.33
C PRO A 47 -11.92 27.27 -2.74
N ALA A 48 -10.72 27.83 -2.80
CA ALA A 48 -9.54 27.26 -2.16
C ALA A 48 -9.83 27.10 -0.67
N ALA A 49 -9.70 25.87 -0.15
CA ALA A 49 -9.84 25.62 1.27
C ALA A 49 -8.88 26.57 2.03
N PRO A 50 -9.28 27.13 3.17
CA PRO A 50 -8.45 28.08 3.91
C PRO A 50 -7.10 27.42 4.24
N ALA A 51 -6.01 28.07 3.82
CA ALA A 51 -4.66 27.62 4.07
C ALA A 51 -4.45 27.47 5.60
N ARG A 52 -4.00 26.32 6.03
CA ARG A 52 -3.65 26.12 7.45
C ARG A 52 -2.55 27.10 7.83
N PRO A 53 -2.63 27.77 9.00
CA PRO A 53 -1.56 28.64 9.45
C PRO A 53 -0.20 27.92 9.43
N ALA A 54 0.82 28.59 8.92
CA ALA A 54 2.18 28.04 8.93
C ALA A 54 2.64 27.85 10.39
N LEU A 55 3.35 26.75 10.65
CA LEU A 55 3.92 26.48 11.98
C LEU A 55 5.00 27.53 12.29
N THR A 56 5.09 27.94 13.57
CA THR A 56 6.21 28.76 14.04
C THR A 56 7.53 27.96 13.99
N PRO A 57 8.69 28.61 13.95
CA PRO A 57 9.99 27.91 13.98
C PRO A 57 10.15 26.94 15.16
N GLN A 58 9.65 27.33 16.33
CA GLN A 58 9.66 26.47 17.52
C GLN A 58 8.77 25.22 17.35
N GLN A 59 7.57 25.38 16.78
CA GLN A 59 6.69 24.24 16.49
C GLN A 59 7.29 23.33 15.44
N GLN A 60 7.95 23.88 14.42
CA GLN A 60 8.65 23.09 13.39
C GLN A 60 9.77 22.24 14.02
N ALA A 61 10.61 22.83 14.88
CA ALA A 61 11.68 22.12 15.58
C ALA A 61 11.12 20.97 16.46
N GLN A 62 10.00 21.21 17.15
CA GLN A 62 9.35 20.19 17.95
C GLN A 62 8.80 19.04 17.10
N VAL A 63 8.19 19.34 15.96
CA VAL A 63 7.73 18.32 15.00
C VAL A 63 8.90 17.52 14.47
N GLN A 64 10.00 18.15 14.07
CA GLN A 64 11.20 17.47 13.58
C GLN A 64 11.80 16.51 14.63
N LYS A 65 11.90 16.96 15.89
CA LYS A 65 12.36 16.13 17.00
C LYS A 65 11.47 14.89 17.15
N GLN A 66 10.14 15.09 17.17
CA GLN A 66 9.20 13.97 17.26
C GLN A 66 9.34 13.01 16.05
N ASP A 67 9.55 13.52 14.83
CA ASP A 67 9.76 12.68 13.66
C ASP A 67 11.00 11.82 13.78
N GLN A 68 12.10 12.35 14.28
CA GLN A 68 13.34 11.60 14.53
C GLN A 68 13.12 10.50 15.59
N GLU A 69 12.45 10.82 16.69
CA GLU A 69 12.14 9.87 17.76
C GLU A 69 11.23 8.73 17.24
N MET A 70 10.21 9.07 16.46
CA MET A 70 9.29 8.07 15.89
C MET A 70 9.94 7.24 14.81
N ALA A 71 10.81 7.83 13.98
CA ALA A 71 11.60 7.11 13.00
C ALA A 71 12.53 6.07 13.68
N ALA A 72 13.21 6.46 14.75
CA ALA A 72 14.03 5.54 15.54
C ALA A 72 13.20 4.42 16.20
N ALA A 73 12.03 4.73 16.73
CA ALA A 73 11.10 3.75 17.29
C ALA A 73 10.60 2.78 16.20
N GLY A 74 10.26 3.28 15.02
CA GLY A 74 9.86 2.46 13.88
C GLY A 74 10.97 1.51 13.42
N LEU A 75 12.20 2.01 13.33
CA LEU A 75 13.36 1.18 12.99
C LEU A 75 13.60 0.09 14.05
N LYS A 76 13.47 0.41 15.33
CA LYS A 76 13.58 -0.59 16.41
C LYS A 76 12.56 -1.70 16.28
N VAL A 77 11.29 -1.37 16.00
CA VAL A 77 10.24 -2.37 15.74
C VAL A 77 10.58 -3.23 14.52
N ALA A 78 10.97 -2.61 13.41
CA ALA A 78 11.37 -3.33 12.21
C ALA A 78 12.54 -4.28 12.46
N THR A 79 13.54 -3.87 13.24
CA THR A 79 14.69 -4.71 13.63
C THR A 79 14.25 -5.90 14.51
N LEU A 80 13.31 -5.70 15.43
CA LEU A 80 12.75 -6.82 16.22
C LEU A 80 12.08 -7.86 15.32
N VAL A 81 11.34 -7.40 14.30
CA VAL A 81 10.72 -8.29 13.33
C VAL A 81 11.77 -9.02 12.48
N ASP A 82 12.80 -8.33 12.01
CA ASP A 82 13.89 -8.93 11.21
C ASP A 82 14.64 -10.04 11.96
N THR A 83 14.73 -9.89 13.29
CA THR A 83 15.45 -10.85 14.16
C THR A 83 14.54 -11.92 14.79
N GLY A 84 13.29 -12.05 14.33
CA GLY A 84 12.33 -13.04 14.85
C GLY A 84 11.81 -12.71 16.27
N ARG A 85 11.95 -11.46 16.72
CA ARG A 85 11.56 -11.00 18.06
C ARG A 85 10.27 -10.18 18.04
N ALA A 86 9.36 -10.47 17.11
CA ALA A 86 8.09 -9.73 16.97
C ALA A 86 7.23 -9.75 18.25
N ALA A 87 7.32 -10.81 19.07
CA ALA A 87 6.66 -10.88 20.36
C ALA A 87 7.09 -9.76 21.34
N GLU A 88 8.35 -9.30 21.28
CA GLU A 88 8.81 -8.20 22.12
C GLU A 88 8.21 -6.85 21.68
N ALA A 89 8.07 -6.65 20.37
CA ALA A 89 7.36 -5.48 19.85
C ALA A 89 5.88 -5.48 20.29
N TRP A 90 5.25 -6.66 20.31
CA TRP A 90 3.87 -6.85 20.76
C TRP A 90 3.67 -6.47 22.24
N LYS A 91 4.59 -6.79 23.15
CA LYS A 91 4.49 -6.44 24.56
C LYS A 91 4.34 -4.93 24.80
N GLY A 92 4.95 -4.12 23.94
CA GLY A 92 4.82 -2.65 23.95
C GLY A 92 3.68 -2.10 23.10
N ALA A 93 2.79 -2.95 22.56
CA ALA A 93 1.72 -2.51 21.69
C ALA A 93 0.60 -1.79 22.45
N SER A 94 -0.10 -0.90 21.73
CA SER A 94 -1.32 -0.23 22.20
C SER A 94 -2.38 -1.26 22.61
N GLU A 95 -3.14 -0.94 23.65
CA GLU A 95 -4.26 -1.79 24.06
C GLU A 95 -5.29 -1.98 22.97
N VAL A 96 -5.52 -0.95 22.16
CA VAL A 96 -6.40 -1.01 20.99
C VAL A 96 -5.91 -2.06 19.98
N ALA A 97 -4.60 -2.11 19.72
CA ALA A 97 -4.02 -3.13 18.84
C ALA A 97 -4.14 -4.53 19.45
N ARG A 98 -3.88 -4.69 20.74
CA ARG A 98 -3.99 -5.98 21.44
C ARG A 98 -5.41 -6.51 21.54
N LYS A 99 -6.43 -5.64 21.51
CA LYS A 99 -7.84 -6.05 21.40
C LYS A 99 -8.22 -6.50 19.99
N SER A 100 -7.50 -6.02 18.96
CA SER A 100 -7.82 -6.29 17.55
C SER A 100 -7.19 -7.58 17.02
N VAL A 101 -6.01 -7.95 17.53
CA VAL A 101 -5.27 -9.16 17.12
C VAL A 101 -4.55 -9.75 18.32
N THR A 102 -4.41 -11.07 18.39
CA THR A 102 -3.66 -11.73 19.47
C THR A 102 -2.15 -11.67 19.19
N GLU A 103 -1.31 -11.81 20.23
CA GLU A 103 0.15 -11.90 20.08
C GLU A 103 0.54 -13.02 19.11
N GLN A 104 -0.05 -14.20 19.28
CA GLN A 104 0.24 -15.35 18.42
C GLN A 104 -0.09 -15.06 16.95
N ALA A 105 -1.24 -14.46 16.66
CA ALA A 105 -1.62 -14.11 15.29
C ALA A 105 -0.71 -13.04 14.70
N PHE A 106 -0.33 -12.03 15.48
CA PHE A 106 0.61 -10.99 15.08
C PHE A 106 1.98 -11.58 14.73
N VAL A 107 2.56 -12.39 15.60
CA VAL A 107 3.85 -13.04 15.37
C VAL A 107 3.80 -13.96 14.16
N ALA A 108 2.77 -14.83 14.06
CA ALA A 108 2.63 -15.77 12.94
C ALA A 108 2.50 -15.04 11.59
N GLN A 109 1.77 -13.92 11.54
CA GLN A 109 1.66 -13.10 10.34
C GLN A 109 3.03 -12.55 9.92
N LEU A 110 3.79 -11.97 10.85
CA LEU A 110 5.09 -11.37 10.54
C LEU A 110 6.13 -12.40 10.13
N ASP A 111 6.15 -13.54 10.79
CA ASP A 111 7.03 -14.67 10.42
C ASP A 111 6.68 -15.21 9.02
N GLY A 112 5.39 -15.31 8.71
CA GLY A 112 4.92 -15.67 7.38
C GLY A 112 5.34 -14.66 6.31
N ASP A 113 5.19 -13.37 6.59
CA ASP A 113 5.63 -12.29 5.70
C ASP A 113 7.15 -12.32 5.49
N ARG A 114 7.96 -12.51 6.54
CA ARG A 114 9.42 -12.62 6.42
C ARG A 114 9.86 -13.84 5.61
N LYS A 115 9.24 -14.99 5.83
CA LYS A 115 9.51 -16.21 5.02
C LYS A 115 9.22 -15.98 3.54
N ARG A 116 8.12 -15.32 3.22
CA ARG A 116 7.72 -15.01 1.84
C ARG A 116 8.65 -13.97 1.19
N LEU A 117 9.02 -12.93 1.92
CA LEU A 117 9.84 -11.82 1.42
C LEU A 117 11.33 -12.20 1.32
N GLY A 118 11.81 -13.15 2.11
CA GLY A 118 13.20 -13.54 2.18
C GLY A 118 14.07 -12.58 3.01
N ALA A 119 15.37 -12.67 2.83
CA ALA A 119 16.33 -11.87 3.59
C ALA A 119 16.17 -10.37 3.30
N LEU A 120 16.33 -9.55 4.34
CA LEU A 120 16.46 -8.09 4.22
C LEU A 120 17.76 -7.76 3.46
N LEU A 121 17.65 -7.01 2.36
CA LEU A 121 18.80 -6.52 1.60
C LEU A 121 19.14 -5.07 1.94
N SER A 122 18.12 -4.21 2.02
CA SER A 122 18.32 -2.81 2.41
C SER A 122 17.01 -2.19 2.91
N ARG A 123 17.12 -1.19 3.77
CA ARG A 123 16.02 -0.35 4.22
C ARG A 123 16.39 1.11 3.98
N GLY A 124 15.55 1.83 3.24
CA GLY A 124 15.78 3.24 2.92
C GLY A 124 15.37 4.17 4.06
N GLN A 125 15.46 5.47 3.80
CA GLN A 125 15.14 6.51 4.78
C GLN A 125 13.65 6.45 5.17
N PRO A 126 13.34 6.65 6.47
CA PRO A 126 11.97 6.68 6.94
C PRO A 126 11.22 7.92 6.48
N VAL A 127 9.94 7.73 6.16
CA VAL A 127 9.00 8.82 5.97
C VAL A 127 7.97 8.77 7.09
N VAL A 128 7.86 9.86 7.85
CA VAL A 128 6.94 9.98 8.98
C VAL A 128 5.71 10.77 8.56
N THR A 129 4.52 10.21 8.79
CA THR A 129 3.24 10.85 8.48
C THR A 129 2.30 10.79 9.68
N ARG A 130 1.44 11.80 9.83
CA ARG A 130 0.44 11.89 10.90
C ARG A 130 -0.95 11.76 10.33
N VAL A 131 -1.76 10.91 10.95
CA VAL A 131 -3.15 10.67 10.54
C VAL A 131 -4.04 10.70 11.76
N LYS A 132 -5.17 11.41 11.68
CA LYS A 132 -6.24 11.34 12.67
C LYS A 132 -7.42 10.58 12.09
N TYR A 133 -7.74 9.44 12.65
CA TYR A 133 -8.95 8.69 12.31
C TYR A 133 -10.09 9.13 13.21
N LYS A 134 -11.28 9.25 12.61
CA LYS A 134 -12.53 9.56 13.31
C LYS A 134 -13.29 8.26 13.60
N ALA A 135 -14.27 8.32 14.48
CA ALA A 135 -15.21 7.22 14.73
C ALA A 135 -15.85 6.74 13.41
N GLY A 136 -16.04 5.43 13.27
CA GLY A 136 -16.62 4.81 12.07
C GLY A 136 -15.62 4.50 10.94
N ALA A 137 -14.34 4.84 11.08
CA ALA A 137 -13.29 4.37 10.16
C ALA A 137 -12.99 2.88 10.38
N THR A 138 -12.39 2.22 9.36
CA THR A 138 -11.89 0.83 9.48
C THR A 138 -10.77 0.70 10.50
N VAL A 139 -10.06 1.78 10.79
CA VAL A 139 -9.03 1.87 11.82
C VAL A 139 -9.66 2.50 13.06
N PRO A 140 -9.40 2.00 14.27
CA PRO A 140 -9.91 2.60 15.50
C PRO A 140 -9.61 4.09 15.60
N GLU A 141 -10.58 4.85 16.13
CA GLU A 141 -10.42 6.30 16.32
C GLU A 141 -9.15 6.63 17.10
N GLY A 142 -8.49 7.72 16.71
CA GLY A 142 -7.29 8.18 17.41
C GLY A 142 -6.33 8.96 16.54
N LEU A 143 -5.25 9.41 17.16
CA LEU A 143 -4.11 10.03 16.49
C LEU A 143 -3.02 8.99 16.26
N TYR A 144 -2.56 8.90 15.03
CA TYR A 144 -1.53 7.95 14.61
C TYR A 144 -0.34 8.64 13.97
N ILE A 145 0.84 8.08 14.23
CA ILE A 145 2.06 8.36 13.47
C ILE A 145 2.44 7.08 12.73
N ASN A 146 2.59 7.21 11.43
CA ASN A 146 3.02 6.15 10.53
C ASN A 146 4.46 6.40 10.11
N VAL A 147 5.32 5.42 10.33
CA VAL A 147 6.70 5.42 9.85
C VAL A 147 6.79 4.39 8.74
N SER A 148 7.07 4.84 7.53
CA SER A 148 7.20 3.97 6.36
C SER A 148 8.63 3.96 5.85
N PHE A 149 9.12 2.76 5.48
CA PHE A 149 10.43 2.55 4.90
C PHE A 149 10.27 1.93 3.50
N PRO A 150 10.95 2.44 2.47
CA PRO A 150 11.16 1.69 1.25
C PRO A 150 12.19 0.57 1.54
N THR A 151 11.74 -0.69 1.53
CA THR A 151 12.55 -1.82 1.98
C THR A 151 12.71 -2.83 0.86
N LYS A 152 13.92 -3.31 0.61
CA LYS A 152 14.24 -4.33 -0.38
C LYS A 152 14.51 -5.66 0.31
N PHE A 153 13.81 -6.70 -0.15
CA PHE A 153 13.97 -8.08 0.29
C PHE A 153 14.41 -8.97 -0.87
N ALA A 154 15.05 -10.08 -0.55
CA ALA A 154 15.66 -10.98 -1.55
C ALA A 154 14.66 -11.57 -2.54
N ASN A 155 13.44 -11.87 -2.11
CA ASN A 155 12.42 -12.51 -2.94
C ASN A 155 11.51 -11.51 -3.66
N ASN A 156 11.80 -10.20 -3.57
CA ASN A 156 11.03 -9.16 -4.25
C ASN A 156 11.89 -8.38 -5.24
N ALA A 157 11.48 -8.32 -6.51
CA ALA A 157 12.19 -7.57 -7.55
C ALA A 157 12.22 -6.06 -7.26
N GLN A 158 11.11 -5.51 -6.74
CA GLN A 158 10.96 -4.10 -6.42
C GLN A 158 10.93 -3.87 -4.90
N PRO A 159 11.38 -2.70 -4.42
CA PRO A 159 11.19 -2.33 -3.02
C PRO A 159 9.72 -2.39 -2.62
N VAL A 160 9.47 -2.80 -1.40
CA VAL A 160 8.15 -2.81 -0.78
C VAL A 160 8.05 -1.68 0.24
N ARG A 161 6.84 -1.26 0.55
CA ARG A 161 6.57 -0.33 1.64
C ARG A 161 6.39 -1.11 2.93
N GLU A 162 7.36 -1.00 3.81
CA GLU A 162 7.28 -1.48 5.20
C GLU A 162 6.71 -0.36 6.06
N LEU A 163 5.65 -0.60 6.79
CA LEU A 163 4.91 0.40 7.56
C LEU A 163 4.81 -0.02 9.03
N VAL A 164 5.27 0.84 9.90
CA VAL A 164 5.09 0.76 11.36
C VAL A 164 4.15 1.87 11.79
N SER A 165 3.04 1.53 12.41
CA SER A 165 2.04 2.49 12.87
C SER A 165 2.07 2.57 14.40
N PHE A 166 2.11 3.79 14.93
CA PHE A 166 2.00 4.08 16.35
C PHE A 166 0.71 4.84 16.62
N ARG A 167 0.04 4.53 17.72
CA ARG A 167 -1.13 5.25 18.22
C ARG A 167 -0.76 6.04 19.47
N PHE A 168 -1.32 7.24 19.56
CA PHE A 168 -1.26 8.04 20.78
C PHE A 168 -2.39 7.58 21.70
N ASP A 169 -2.02 6.84 22.74
CA ASP A 169 -2.98 6.28 23.69
C ASP A 169 -3.48 7.34 24.68
N GLU A 170 -4.49 7.00 25.45
CA GLU A 170 -5.19 7.90 26.37
C GLU A 170 -4.26 8.45 27.47
N ASP A 171 -3.24 7.67 27.85
CA ASP A 171 -2.19 8.04 28.81
C ASP A 171 -1.07 8.91 28.22
N LYS A 172 -1.27 9.42 26.99
CA LYS A 172 -0.33 10.30 26.26
C LYS A 172 0.99 9.63 25.87
N VAL A 173 0.97 8.31 25.69
CA VAL A 173 2.13 7.53 25.26
C VAL A 173 1.92 7.01 23.84
N TRP A 174 2.92 7.13 22.99
CA TRP A 174 2.95 6.51 21.66
C TRP A 174 3.28 5.02 21.79
N ARG A 175 2.38 4.15 21.28
CA ARG A 175 2.59 2.70 21.30
C ARG A 175 2.37 2.10 19.92
N LEU A 176 3.02 0.98 19.67
CA LEU A 176 2.83 0.21 18.43
C LEU A 176 1.34 -0.13 18.27
N ALA A 177 0.79 0.25 17.12
CA ALA A 177 -0.61 -0.03 16.75
C ALA A 177 -0.72 -0.99 15.56
N GLY A 178 0.36 -1.20 14.81
CA GLY A 178 0.35 -2.12 13.69
C GLY A 178 1.67 -2.15 12.93
N TYR A 179 1.84 -3.23 12.19
CA TYR A 179 2.96 -3.43 11.28
C TYR A 179 2.44 -4.08 9.99
N SER A 180 2.89 -3.62 8.85
CA SER A 180 2.55 -4.25 7.58
C SER A 180 3.62 -4.05 6.52
N VAL A 181 3.70 -4.99 5.58
CA VAL A 181 4.53 -4.87 4.37
C VAL A 181 3.62 -5.01 3.16
N ARG A 182 3.67 -4.05 2.26
CA ARG A 182 2.84 -4.01 1.04
C ARG A 182 3.69 -3.61 -0.15
N ALA A 183 3.24 -3.92 -1.35
CA ALA A 183 3.83 -3.34 -2.55
C ALA A 183 3.88 -1.81 -2.42
N ALA A 184 4.96 -1.18 -2.90
CA ALA A 184 5.01 0.26 -2.99
C ALA A 184 3.84 0.74 -3.87
N ALA A 185 3.19 1.83 -3.49
CA ALA A 185 2.23 2.47 -4.39
C ALA A 185 2.97 2.97 -5.63
N PRO A 186 2.37 2.87 -6.83
CA PRO A 186 2.95 3.40 -8.04
C PRO A 186 3.13 4.93 -7.97
#